data_3f295a7701d2a1b7cb55c0a992f4250e
#
_entry.id   3f295a7701d2a1b7cb55c0a992f4250e
#
_cell.length_a   1.000
_cell.length_b   1.000
_cell.length_c   1.000
_cell.angle_alpha   90.00
_cell.angle_beta   90.00
_cell.angle_gamma   90.00
#
_symmetry.space_group_name_H-M   'P 1'
#
loop_
_entity.id
_entity.type
_entity.pdbx_description
1 polymer ?
#
loop_
_entity_poly.entity_id
_entity_poly.type
_entity_poly.pdbx_seq_one_letter_code
_entity_poly.pdbx_strand_id
1 'polypeptide(L)'
;MKKILITGANRGIGLELCRQLLARGDEVIAVCRRVSDELMALKLRVIEGIDVSSDESIRGLQNETGLESLDWLINNAGILSVENLDNLDFAAMERQFRVNALGPLRVTAALLPKLGAGAKIGIITSRMGSVEDNTSGGYYGYRMSKAAVNMAGVNLARDLQQSGIAVVLLHPGMVATEMTGGRGISPQQSVRGLIQRMDALNMAQSGSFRHAEGEQLPW
;
A
#
# COMPACT_ATOMS: atom_id res chain seq x y z
N MET A 1 18.08 5.80 10.45
CA MET A 1 17.79 5.90 9.00
C MET A 1 17.31 4.54 8.54
N LYS A 2 16.12 4.45 7.94
CA LYS A 2 15.54 3.21 7.39
C LYS A 2 15.55 3.30 5.88
N LYS A 3 15.68 2.16 5.20
CA LYS A 3 15.50 2.05 3.74
C LYS A 3 14.08 1.59 3.45
N ILE A 4 13.30 2.43 2.78
CA ILE A 4 11.85 2.27 2.62
C ILE A 4 11.47 2.33 1.14
N LEU A 5 10.80 1.29 0.65
CA LEU A 5 10.25 1.26 -0.70
C LEU A 5 8.74 1.47 -0.67
N ILE A 6 8.24 2.37 -1.53
CA ILE A 6 6.82 2.77 -1.59
C ILE A 6 6.31 2.63 -3.02
N THR A 7 5.25 1.85 -3.22
CA THR A 7 4.58 1.74 -4.52
C THR A 7 3.48 2.79 -4.68
N GLY A 8 3.23 3.23 -5.92
CA GLY A 8 2.23 4.26 -6.20
C GLY A 8 2.61 5.63 -5.62
N ALA A 9 3.90 5.95 -5.66
CA ALA A 9 4.51 7.08 -4.97
C ALA A 9 4.36 8.43 -5.67
N ASN A 10 3.82 8.50 -6.88
CA ASN A 10 3.82 9.70 -7.70
C ASN A 10 2.72 10.73 -7.35
N ARG A 11 1.75 10.40 -6.49
CA ARG A 11 0.67 11.30 -6.08
C ARG A 11 0.01 10.87 -4.76
N GLY A 12 -0.86 11.72 -4.25
CA GLY A 12 -1.73 11.40 -3.10
C GLY A 12 -0.97 10.92 -1.87
N ILE A 13 -1.44 9.84 -1.26
CA ILE A 13 -0.88 9.25 -0.04
C ILE A 13 0.57 8.79 -0.27
N GLY A 14 0.87 8.17 -1.42
CA GLY A 14 2.22 7.68 -1.72
C GLY A 14 3.25 8.80 -1.81
N LEU A 15 2.92 9.90 -2.47
CA LEU A 15 3.79 11.08 -2.55
C LEU A 15 4.01 11.72 -1.19
N GLU A 16 2.96 11.82 -0.39
CA GLU A 16 3.06 12.40 0.95
C GLU A 16 3.85 11.50 1.91
N LEU A 17 3.75 10.17 1.78
CA LEU A 17 4.64 9.22 2.47
C LEU A 17 6.10 9.49 2.12
N CYS A 18 6.41 9.69 0.82
CA CYS A 18 7.76 10.05 0.38
C CYS A 18 8.24 11.35 1.05
N ARG A 19 7.41 12.39 1.09
CA ARG A 19 7.77 13.68 1.70
C ARG A 19 8.10 13.56 3.18
N GLN A 20 7.23 12.93 3.96
CA GLN A 20 7.39 12.86 5.41
C GLN A 20 8.54 11.93 5.82
N LEU A 21 8.71 10.79 5.14
CA LEU A 21 9.78 9.85 5.44
C LEU A 21 11.15 10.43 5.04
N LEU A 22 11.24 11.10 3.89
CA LEU A 22 12.44 11.83 3.47
C LEU A 22 12.79 12.94 4.47
N ALA A 23 11.80 13.75 4.89
CA ALA A 23 11.99 14.80 5.90
C ALA A 23 12.42 14.25 7.27
N ARG A 24 12.06 13.00 7.59
CA ARG A 24 12.50 12.29 8.79
C ARG A 24 13.96 11.82 8.70
N GLY A 25 14.58 11.88 7.53
CA GLY A 25 15.95 11.43 7.28
C GLY A 25 16.07 9.95 6.86
N ASP A 26 14.99 9.34 6.39
CA ASP A 26 15.01 7.97 5.85
C ASP A 26 15.44 7.93 4.37
N GLU A 27 16.02 6.82 3.95
CA GLU A 27 16.28 6.53 2.53
C GLU A 27 14.99 6.03 1.89
N VAL A 28 14.39 6.85 1.03
CA VAL A 28 13.11 6.55 0.40
C VAL A 28 13.31 6.19 -1.08
N ILE A 29 12.73 5.06 -1.50
CA ILE A 29 12.71 4.58 -2.87
C ILE A 29 11.25 4.61 -3.34
N ALA A 30 10.97 5.50 -4.28
CA ALA A 30 9.65 5.64 -4.87
C ALA A 30 9.50 4.73 -6.10
N VAL A 31 8.41 3.97 -6.15
CA VAL A 31 8.08 3.11 -7.30
C VAL A 31 6.77 3.59 -7.91
N CYS A 32 6.77 3.87 -9.22
CA CYS A 32 5.58 4.34 -9.92
C CYS A 32 5.61 3.98 -11.41
N ARG A 33 4.46 4.13 -12.07
CA ARG A 33 4.35 3.95 -13.53
C ARG A 33 4.89 5.15 -14.31
N ARG A 34 4.65 6.36 -13.78
CA ARG A 34 5.11 7.63 -14.35
C ARG A 34 5.47 8.58 -13.21
N VAL A 35 6.62 9.21 -13.34
CA VAL A 35 7.08 10.23 -12.39
C VAL A 35 6.22 11.49 -12.54
N SER A 36 5.87 12.13 -11.42
CA SER A 36 5.28 13.46 -11.41
C SER A 36 6.34 14.53 -11.08
N ASP A 37 6.07 15.78 -11.45
CA ASP A 37 6.98 16.90 -11.16
C ASP A 37 7.18 17.07 -9.65
N GLU A 38 6.13 16.85 -8.87
CA GLU A 38 6.18 16.91 -7.41
C GLU A 38 7.07 15.80 -6.81
N LEU A 39 7.02 14.58 -7.38
CA LEU A 39 7.91 13.51 -6.95
C LEU A 39 9.35 13.79 -7.34
N MET A 40 9.58 14.28 -8.56
CA MET A 40 10.91 14.64 -9.06
C MET A 40 11.56 15.74 -8.20
N ALA A 41 10.77 16.71 -7.73
CA ALA A 41 11.23 17.80 -6.86
C ALA A 41 11.78 17.31 -5.51
N LEU A 42 11.42 16.09 -5.06
CA LEU A 42 11.92 15.52 -3.80
C LEU A 42 13.36 15.01 -3.90
N LYS A 43 13.91 14.85 -5.11
CA LYS A 43 15.29 14.41 -5.38
C LYS A 43 15.66 13.09 -4.68
N LEU A 44 14.68 12.20 -4.51
CA LEU A 44 14.88 10.85 -3.99
C LEU A 44 15.06 9.84 -5.15
N ARG A 45 15.41 8.61 -4.82
CA ARG A 45 15.50 7.54 -5.82
C ARG A 45 14.10 7.17 -6.33
N VAL A 46 13.92 7.18 -7.66
CA VAL A 46 12.67 6.75 -8.32
C VAL A 46 12.95 5.58 -9.24
N ILE A 47 12.11 4.55 -9.16
CA ILE A 47 12.04 3.44 -10.11
C ILE A 47 10.75 3.64 -10.90
N GLU A 48 10.90 4.12 -12.13
CA GLU A 48 9.79 4.42 -13.03
C GLU A 48 9.44 3.22 -13.91
N GLY A 49 8.24 3.25 -14.51
CA GLY A 49 7.77 2.21 -15.45
C GLY A 49 7.20 0.96 -14.78
N ILE A 50 7.11 0.94 -13.47
CA ILE A 50 6.62 -0.23 -12.74
C ILE A 50 5.10 -0.21 -12.61
N ASP A 51 4.44 -1.14 -13.30
CA ASP A 51 3.01 -1.45 -13.12
C ASP A 51 2.88 -2.69 -12.23
N VAL A 52 2.32 -2.51 -11.03
CA VAL A 52 2.13 -3.59 -10.04
C VAL A 52 1.17 -4.69 -10.51
N SER A 53 0.40 -4.45 -11.57
CA SER A 53 -0.49 -5.45 -12.18
C SER A 53 0.20 -6.32 -13.25
N SER A 54 1.45 -6.01 -13.62
CA SER A 54 2.21 -6.68 -14.67
C SER A 54 3.34 -7.53 -14.09
N ASP A 55 3.33 -8.83 -14.41
CA ASP A 55 4.38 -9.76 -13.99
C ASP A 55 5.75 -9.39 -14.63
N GLU A 56 5.75 -8.86 -15.86
CA GLU A 56 6.96 -8.39 -16.52
C GLU A 56 7.58 -7.17 -15.81
N SER A 57 6.76 -6.18 -15.49
CA SER A 57 7.18 -5.01 -14.70
C SER A 57 7.77 -5.41 -13.35
N ILE A 58 7.16 -6.39 -12.68
CA ILE A 58 7.62 -6.86 -11.37
C ILE A 58 8.95 -7.62 -11.46
N ARG A 59 9.18 -8.37 -12.53
CA ARG A 59 10.53 -8.95 -12.79
C ARG A 59 11.59 -7.86 -12.95
N GLY A 60 11.25 -6.75 -13.62
CA GLY A 60 12.12 -5.58 -13.72
C GLY A 60 12.47 -5.02 -12.32
N LEU A 61 11.47 -4.83 -11.47
CA LEU A 61 11.66 -4.35 -10.10
C LEU A 61 12.54 -5.30 -9.27
N GLN A 62 12.38 -6.61 -9.41
CA GLN A 62 13.17 -7.62 -8.69
C GLN A 62 14.67 -7.52 -9.01
N ASN A 63 15.00 -7.16 -10.24
CA ASN A 63 16.37 -7.07 -10.74
C ASN A 63 17.03 -5.71 -10.49
N GLU A 64 16.30 -4.74 -9.93
CA GLU A 64 16.85 -3.44 -9.59
C GLU A 64 17.99 -3.55 -8.58
N THR A 65 19.11 -2.92 -8.89
CA THR A 65 20.28 -2.87 -8.00
C THR A 65 20.03 -1.91 -6.83
N GLY A 66 20.72 -2.10 -5.71
CA GLY A 66 20.63 -1.20 -4.55
C GLY A 66 19.32 -1.32 -3.76
N LEU A 67 18.58 -2.43 -3.95
CA LEU A 67 17.40 -2.76 -3.13
C LEU A 67 17.71 -3.75 -2.00
N GLU A 68 18.96 -4.08 -1.79
CA GLU A 68 19.40 -4.98 -0.73
C GLU A 68 19.01 -4.39 0.64
N SER A 69 18.49 -5.20 1.54
CA SER A 69 18.14 -4.82 2.93
C SER A 69 17.10 -3.70 3.04
N LEU A 70 15.89 -3.93 2.56
CA LEU A 70 14.77 -3.05 2.83
C LEU A 70 14.27 -3.21 4.28
N ASP A 71 14.16 -2.10 5.02
CA ASP A 71 13.53 -2.08 6.34
C ASP A 71 12.01 -2.08 6.24
N TRP A 72 11.46 -1.28 5.30
CA TRP A 72 10.02 -1.22 5.07
C TRP A 72 9.68 -1.37 3.60
N LEU A 73 8.63 -2.15 3.33
CA LEU A 73 7.90 -2.19 2.08
C LEU A 73 6.51 -1.63 2.31
N ILE A 74 6.13 -0.54 1.61
CA ILE A 74 4.80 0.04 1.69
C ILE A 74 4.09 -0.17 0.35
N ASN A 75 3.17 -1.13 0.31
CA ASN A 75 2.29 -1.39 -0.81
C ASN A 75 1.13 -0.38 -0.79
N ASN A 76 1.32 0.76 -1.47
CA ASN A 76 0.34 1.85 -1.51
C ASN A 76 -0.39 1.95 -2.87
N ALA A 77 0.17 1.42 -3.95
CA ALA A 77 -0.47 1.48 -5.26
C ALA A 77 -1.91 0.94 -5.23
N GLY A 78 -2.85 1.69 -5.78
CA GLY A 78 -4.26 1.31 -5.84
C GLY A 78 -5.05 2.17 -6.79
N ILE A 79 -6.18 1.62 -7.26
CA ILE A 79 -7.16 2.30 -8.11
C ILE A 79 -8.56 2.09 -7.57
N LEU A 80 -9.48 2.98 -7.96
CA LEU A 80 -10.88 2.90 -7.63
C LEU A 80 -11.72 3.19 -8.87
N SER A 81 -12.71 2.38 -9.14
CA SER A 81 -13.85 2.67 -9.99
C SER A 81 -15.16 2.47 -9.22
N VAL A 82 -16.22 3.11 -9.69
CA VAL A 82 -17.51 3.12 -8.99
C VAL A 82 -18.47 2.25 -9.77
N GLU A 83 -18.91 1.16 -9.16
CA GLU A 83 -19.92 0.27 -9.72
C GLU A 83 -21.12 0.19 -8.76
N ASN A 84 -22.31 0.02 -9.33
CA ASN A 84 -23.53 -0.37 -8.64
C ASN A 84 -24.21 -1.50 -9.45
N LEU A 85 -25.30 -2.06 -8.94
CA LEU A 85 -25.98 -3.19 -9.60
C LEU A 85 -26.52 -2.85 -10.99
N ASP A 86 -26.85 -1.60 -11.24
CA ASP A 86 -27.38 -1.14 -12.53
C ASP A 86 -26.27 -0.87 -13.56
N ASN A 87 -25.02 -0.77 -13.10
CA ASN A 87 -23.87 -0.44 -13.94
C ASN A 87 -22.61 -1.18 -13.46
N LEU A 88 -22.55 -2.49 -13.72
CA LEU A 88 -21.39 -3.33 -13.41
C LEU A 88 -20.41 -3.32 -14.60
N ASP A 89 -19.21 -2.81 -14.38
CA ASP A 89 -18.08 -2.90 -15.32
C ASP A 89 -17.11 -3.99 -14.83
N PHE A 90 -17.31 -5.22 -15.27
CA PHE A 90 -16.46 -6.36 -14.89
C PHE A 90 -15.01 -6.16 -15.28
N ALA A 91 -14.71 -5.53 -16.42
CA ALA A 91 -13.34 -5.25 -16.83
C ALA A 91 -12.65 -4.24 -15.87
N ALA A 92 -13.38 -3.22 -15.40
CA ALA A 92 -12.87 -2.32 -14.37
C ALA A 92 -12.68 -3.03 -13.02
N MET A 93 -13.62 -3.93 -12.65
CA MET A 93 -13.51 -4.74 -11.43
C MET A 93 -12.29 -5.66 -11.47
N GLU A 94 -12.04 -6.34 -12.59
CA GLU A 94 -10.84 -7.17 -12.79
C GLU A 94 -9.55 -6.33 -12.70
N ARG A 95 -9.52 -5.14 -13.29
CA ARG A 95 -8.37 -4.22 -13.16
C ARG A 95 -8.12 -3.83 -11.71
N GLN A 96 -9.20 -3.53 -10.95
CA GLN A 96 -9.08 -3.23 -9.51
C GLN A 96 -8.51 -4.43 -8.76
N PHE A 97 -8.97 -5.64 -9.04
CA PHE A 97 -8.48 -6.85 -8.39
C PHE A 97 -7.00 -7.07 -8.69
N ARG A 98 -6.60 -6.93 -9.96
CA ARG A 98 -5.19 -7.08 -10.38
C ARG A 98 -4.27 -6.08 -9.71
N VAL A 99 -4.68 -4.81 -9.58
CA VAL A 99 -3.87 -3.76 -8.97
C VAL A 99 -3.93 -3.81 -7.45
N ASN A 100 -5.15 -3.84 -6.87
CA ASN A 100 -5.33 -3.63 -5.42
C ASN A 100 -5.07 -4.88 -4.60
N ALA A 101 -5.32 -6.08 -5.15
CA ALA A 101 -5.19 -7.36 -4.44
C ALA A 101 -3.92 -8.11 -4.87
N LEU A 102 -3.78 -8.43 -6.15
CA LEU A 102 -2.63 -9.18 -6.65
C LEU A 102 -1.36 -8.33 -6.69
N GLY A 103 -1.47 -7.02 -6.93
CA GLY A 103 -0.32 -6.11 -6.99
C GLY A 103 0.54 -6.14 -5.72
N PRO A 104 -0.02 -5.91 -4.52
CA PRO A 104 0.72 -6.02 -3.26
C PRO A 104 1.37 -7.38 -3.05
N LEU A 105 0.69 -8.46 -3.45
CA LEU A 105 1.24 -9.82 -3.33
C LEU A 105 2.42 -10.03 -4.28
N ARG A 106 2.30 -9.60 -5.56
CA ARG A 106 3.40 -9.66 -6.54
C ARG A 106 4.63 -8.89 -6.08
N VAL A 107 4.44 -7.63 -5.66
CA VAL A 107 5.54 -6.78 -5.20
C VAL A 107 6.21 -7.39 -3.97
N THR A 108 5.42 -7.87 -3.00
CA THR A 108 5.95 -8.51 -1.80
C THR A 108 6.75 -9.76 -2.15
N ALA A 109 6.22 -10.66 -2.99
CA ALA A 109 6.91 -11.87 -3.40
C ALA A 109 8.23 -11.58 -4.12
N ALA A 110 8.26 -10.59 -5.02
CA ALA A 110 9.45 -10.20 -5.76
C ALA A 110 10.54 -9.60 -4.86
N LEU A 111 10.14 -8.83 -3.84
CA LEU A 111 11.07 -8.15 -2.93
C LEU A 111 11.34 -8.93 -1.64
N LEU A 112 10.71 -10.08 -1.43
CA LEU A 112 10.90 -10.89 -0.22
C LEU A 112 12.37 -11.22 0.06
N PRO A 113 13.21 -11.56 -0.95
CA PRO A 113 14.64 -11.78 -0.70
C PRO A 113 15.42 -10.54 -0.21
N LYS A 114 14.81 -9.36 -0.30
CA LYS A 114 15.39 -8.07 0.13
C LYS A 114 14.92 -7.66 1.54
N LEU A 115 13.99 -8.42 2.14
CA LEU A 115 13.41 -8.17 3.45
C LEU A 115 14.00 -9.17 4.46
N GLY A 116 14.74 -8.66 5.44
CA GLY A 116 15.33 -9.47 6.51
C GLY A 116 14.47 -9.49 7.78
N ALA A 117 14.94 -10.22 8.79
CA ALA A 117 14.33 -10.20 10.12
C ALA A 117 14.28 -8.77 10.68
N GLY A 118 13.12 -8.38 11.22
CA GLY A 118 12.84 -7.02 11.67
C GLY A 118 12.24 -6.10 10.59
N ALA A 119 12.25 -6.51 9.32
CA ALA A 119 11.58 -5.76 8.26
C ALA A 119 10.05 -5.72 8.47
N LYS A 120 9.41 -4.69 7.90
CA LYS A 120 7.97 -4.46 8.03
C LYS A 120 7.32 -4.26 6.67
N ILE A 121 6.14 -4.86 6.49
CA ILE A 121 5.32 -4.69 5.31
C ILE A 121 4.03 -3.97 5.69
N GLY A 122 3.81 -2.78 5.13
CA GLY A 122 2.55 -2.05 5.21
C GLY A 122 1.77 -2.20 3.92
N ILE A 123 0.50 -2.56 4.01
CA ILE A 123 -0.41 -2.65 2.86
C ILE A 123 -1.52 -1.61 3.05
N ILE A 124 -1.58 -0.64 2.14
CA ILE A 124 -2.66 0.36 2.17
C ILE A 124 -3.92 -0.27 1.60
N THR A 125 -4.85 -0.54 2.51
CA THR A 125 -6.17 -1.09 2.22
C THR A 125 -7.27 -0.06 2.48
N SER A 126 -8.48 -0.48 2.78
CA SER A 126 -9.60 0.39 3.07
C SER A 126 -10.58 -0.29 4.03
N ARG A 127 -11.23 0.49 4.90
CA ARG A 127 -12.42 0.06 5.66
C ARG A 127 -13.49 -0.52 4.75
N MET A 128 -13.55 -0.09 3.49
CA MET A 128 -14.46 -0.66 2.49
C MET A 128 -14.15 -2.13 2.14
N GLY A 129 -13.01 -2.68 2.53
CA GLY A 129 -12.68 -4.11 2.46
C GLY A 129 -13.16 -4.94 3.65
N SER A 130 -13.75 -4.32 4.65
CA SER A 130 -14.42 -5.02 5.77
C SER A 130 -15.79 -5.52 5.32
N VAL A 131 -16.07 -6.78 5.58
CA VAL A 131 -17.40 -7.38 5.36
C VAL A 131 -18.34 -6.97 6.49
N GLU A 132 -17.85 -6.98 7.72
CA GLU A 132 -18.62 -6.63 8.93
C GLU A 132 -19.05 -5.15 8.92
N ASP A 133 -18.18 -4.25 8.46
CA ASP A 133 -18.42 -2.80 8.43
C ASP A 133 -19.15 -2.31 7.17
N ASN A 134 -19.61 -3.23 6.31
CA ASN A 134 -20.28 -2.90 5.05
C ASN A 134 -21.76 -2.61 5.24
N THR A 135 -22.12 -1.38 5.54
CA THR A 135 -23.51 -0.93 5.75
C THR A 135 -24.14 -0.23 4.53
N SER A 136 -23.37 0.06 3.47
CA SER A 136 -23.83 0.91 2.36
C SER A 136 -23.87 0.22 0.99
N GLY A 137 -23.22 -0.93 0.80
CA GLY A 137 -23.12 -1.62 -0.48
C GLY A 137 -22.36 -0.80 -1.55
N GLY A 138 -22.58 -1.14 -2.82
CA GLY A 138 -21.92 -0.50 -3.98
C GLY A 138 -20.42 -0.73 -4.04
N TYR A 139 -19.75 -0.08 -5.01
CA TYR A 139 -18.28 -0.17 -5.18
C TYR A 139 -17.76 -1.62 -5.23
N TYR A 140 -18.47 -2.49 -5.95
CA TYR A 140 -18.23 -3.93 -5.91
C TYR A 140 -16.78 -4.31 -6.15
N GLY A 141 -16.18 -3.82 -7.25
CA GLY A 141 -14.79 -4.13 -7.59
C GLY A 141 -13.82 -3.64 -6.53
N TYR A 142 -14.02 -2.43 -6.01
CA TYR A 142 -13.15 -1.87 -4.99
C TYR A 142 -13.24 -2.64 -3.66
N ARG A 143 -14.47 -2.85 -3.14
CA ARG A 143 -14.68 -3.59 -1.88
C ARG A 143 -14.12 -5.00 -1.96
N MET A 144 -14.46 -5.74 -3.02
CA MET A 144 -13.97 -7.10 -3.24
C MET A 144 -12.44 -7.14 -3.32
N SER A 145 -11.82 -6.20 -4.05
CA SER A 145 -10.36 -6.14 -4.15
C SER A 145 -9.68 -5.82 -2.81
N LYS A 146 -10.32 -4.96 -1.98
CA LYS A 146 -9.78 -4.62 -0.65
C LYS A 146 -10.01 -5.73 0.38
N ALA A 147 -11.12 -6.47 0.30
CA ALA A 147 -11.32 -7.69 1.09
C ALA A 147 -10.29 -8.78 0.71
N ALA A 148 -10.03 -8.94 -0.60
CA ALA A 148 -9.03 -9.89 -1.07
C ALA A 148 -7.61 -9.54 -0.61
N VAL A 149 -7.20 -8.27 -0.64
CA VAL A 149 -5.88 -7.88 -0.12
C VAL A 149 -5.80 -7.98 1.40
N ASN A 150 -6.90 -7.80 2.11
CA ASN A 150 -6.95 -8.05 3.55
C ASN A 150 -6.62 -9.52 3.85
N MET A 151 -7.24 -10.46 3.13
CA MET A 151 -6.91 -11.90 3.25
C MET A 151 -5.45 -12.18 2.90
N ALA A 152 -4.95 -11.62 1.79
CA ALA A 152 -3.55 -11.79 1.38
C ALA A 152 -2.57 -11.28 2.46
N GLY A 153 -2.87 -10.12 3.08
CA GLY A 153 -2.04 -9.56 4.14
C GLY A 153 -2.02 -10.41 5.41
N VAL A 154 -3.16 -11.02 5.79
CA VAL A 154 -3.21 -11.96 6.92
C VAL A 154 -2.40 -13.22 6.62
N ASN A 155 -2.48 -13.77 5.39
CA ASN A 155 -1.68 -14.92 4.98
C ASN A 155 -0.19 -14.59 5.02
N LEU A 156 0.22 -13.46 4.43
CA LEU A 156 1.61 -12.99 4.49
C LEU A 156 2.12 -12.86 5.94
N ALA A 157 1.30 -12.33 6.85
CA ALA A 157 1.69 -12.20 8.25
C ALA A 157 1.98 -13.54 8.92
N ARG A 158 1.22 -14.59 8.57
CA ARG A 158 1.41 -15.95 9.08
C ARG A 158 2.63 -16.63 8.45
N ASP A 159 2.74 -16.56 7.13
CA ASP A 159 3.83 -17.20 6.39
C ASP A 159 5.20 -16.60 6.74
N LEU A 160 5.24 -15.28 7.01
CA LEU A 160 6.47 -14.55 7.30
C LEU A 160 6.81 -14.48 8.80
N GLN A 161 5.99 -15.06 9.66
CA GLN A 161 6.19 -15.03 11.11
C GLN A 161 7.56 -15.59 11.53
N GLN A 162 7.93 -16.75 11.01
CA GLN A 162 9.20 -17.38 11.33
C GLN A 162 10.41 -16.61 10.77
N SER A 163 10.20 -15.84 9.70
CA SER A 163 11.24 -14.97 9.13
C SER A 163 11.40 -13.65 9.92
N GLY A 164 10.57 -13.42 10.94
CA GLY A 164 10.64 -12.20 11.75
C GLY A 164 10.20 -10.94 11.00
N ILE A 165 9.37 -11.06 9.95
CA ILE A 165 8.86 -9.95 9.15
C ILE A 165 7.41 -9.68 9.57
N ALA A 166 7.13 -8.46 10.02
CA ALA A 166 5.80 -8.06 10.47
C ALA A 166 4.99 -7.43 9.33
N VAL A 167 3.70 -7.76 9.23
CA VAL A 167 2.78 -7.25 8.20
C VAL A 167 1.60 -6.53 8.86
N VAL A 168 1.20 -5.37 8.31
CA VAL A 168 0.02 -4.64 8.77
C VAL A 168 -0.83 -4.16 7.60
N LEU A 169 -2.15 -4.25 7.76
CA LEU A 169 -3.14 -3.71 6.83
C LEU A 169 -3.61 -2.36 7.37
N LEU A 170 -3.49 -1.31 6.55
CA LEU A 170 -3.68 0.07 6.98
C LEU A 170 -4.79 0.75 6.18
N HIS A 171 -5.82 1.21 6.89
CA HIS A 171 -6.81 2.13 6.33
C HIS A 171 -6.39 3.57 6.60
N PRO A 172 -6.19 4.38 5.54
CA PRO A 172 -5.68 5.75 5.68
C PRO A 172 -6.73 6.77 6.15
N GLY A 173 -8.00 6.35 6.32
CA GLY A 173 -9.14 7.24 6.40
C GLY A 173 -9.65 7.65 5.02
N MET A 174 -10.66 8.53 4.98
CA MET A 174 -11.06 9.20 3.75
C MET A 174 -10.13 10.40 3.56
N VAL A 175 -9.23 10.31 2.57
CA VAL A 175 -8.14 11.27 2.37
C VAL A 175 -8.41 12.14 1.16
N ALA A 176 -8.24 13.44 1.30
CA ALA A 176 -8.44 14.44 0.25
C ALA A 176 -7.39 14.30 -0.86
N THR A 177 -7.64 13.41 -1.80
CA THR A 177 -6.82 13.12 -2.98
C THR A 177 -7.69 13.19 -4.24
N GLU A 178 -7.07 13.05 -5.40
CA GLU A 178 -7.79 12.92 -6.67
C GLU A 178 -8.80 11.76 -6.65
N MET A 179 -8.45 10.64 -6.03
CA MET A 179 -9.31 9.44 -5.90
C MET A 179 -10.63 9.73 -5.19
N THR A 180 -10.65 10.65 -4.23
CA THR A 180 -11.83 11.04 -3.44
C THR A 180 -12.48 12.34 -3.91
N GLY A 181 -12.00 12.93 -5.01
CA GLY A 181 -12.42 14.25 -5.46
C GLY A 181 -12.10 15.36 -4.45
N GLY A 182 -10.99 15.24 -3.74
CA GLY A 182 -10.53 16.22 -2.75
C GLY A 182 -11.27 16.18 -1.41
N ARG A 183 -12.10 15.16 -1.15
CA ARG A 183 -12.87 15.04 0.11
C ARG A 183 -12.13 14.24 1.15
N GLY A 184 -12.26 14.64 2.42
CA GLY A 184 -11.71 13.93 3.57
C GLY A 184 -10.65 14.73 4.32
N ILE A 185 -9.87 14.02 5.14
CA ILE A 185 -8.74 14.61 5.90
C ILE A 185 -7.56 14.90 4.96
N SER A 186 -6.67 15.78 5.39
CA SER A 186 -5.47 16.09 4.58
C SER A 186 -4.57 14.85 4.43
N PRO A 187 -3.87 14.71 3.28
CA PRO A 187 -2.85 13.67 3.12
C PRO A 187 -1.80 13.72 4.23
N GLN A 188 -1.42 14.91 4.68
CA GLN A 188 -0.44 15.12 5.75
C GLN A 188 -0.89 14.50 7.08
N GLN A 189 -2.16 14.66 7.44
CA GLN A 189 -2.72 14.09 8.67
C GLN A 189 -2.77 12.56 8.57
N SER A 190 -3.31 12.03 7.49
CA SER A 190 -3.42 10.59 7.25
C SER A 190 -2.04 9.91 7.30
N VAL A 191 -1.08 10.43 6.54
CA VAL A 191 0.26 9.84 6.43
C VAL A 191 1.02 9.87 7.75
N ARG A 192 0.88 10.93 8.55
CA ARG A 192 1.44 10.97 9.91
C ARG A 192 0.95 9.76 10.73
N GLY A 193 -0.34 9.47 10.68
CA GLY A 193 -0.91 8.31 11.36
C GLY A 193 -0.41 6.98 10.80
N LEU A 194 -0.32 6.85 9.46
CA LEU A 194 0.22 5.64 8.82
C LEU A 194 1.66 5.36 9.25
N ILE A 195 2.52 6.39 9.27
CA ILE A 195 3.92 6.27 9.71
C ILE A 195 3.99 5.85 11.17
N GLN A 196 3.15 6.42 12.04
CA GLN A 196 3.08 6.00 13.44
C GLN A 196 2.68 4.51 13.60
N ARG A 197 1.76 4.02 12.76
CA ARG A 197 1.39 2.58 12.76
C ARG A 197 2.54 1.71 12.30
N MET A 198 3.27 2.14 11.26
CA MET A 198 4.45 1.43 10.79
C MET A 198 5.58 1.41 11.84
N ASP A 199 5.81 2.51 12.53
CA ASP A 199 6.82 2.56 13.60
C ASP A 199 6.45 1.62 14.76
N ALA A 200 5.20 1.66 15.22
CA ALA A 200 4.70 0.85 16.34
C ALA A 200 4.57 -0.65 16.00
N LEU A 201 4.51 -1.02 14.72
CA LEU A 201 4.32 -2.40 14.29
C LEU A 201 5.42 -3.31 14.86
N ASN A 202 5.00 -4.42 15.44
CA ASN A 202 5.84 -5.49 15.93
C ASN A 202 5.18 -6.85 15.61
N MET A 203 5.86 -7.95 15.94
CA MET A 203 5.37 -9.30 15.62
C MET A 203 4.04 -9.64 16.30
N ALA A 204 3.75 -9.11 17.49
CA ALA A 204 2.49 -9.34 18.19
C ALA A 204 1.29 -8.65 17.49
N GLN A 205 1.56 -7.64 16.70
CA GLN A 205 0.55 -6.88 15.93
C GLN A 205 0.50 -7.30 14.44
N SER A 206 1.38 -8.22 14.03
CA SER A 206 1.43 -8.70 12.65
C SER A 206 0.10 -9.36 12.26
N GLY A 207 -0.39 -9.03 11.06
CA GLY A 207 -1.69 -9.47 10.56
C GLY A 207 -2.87 -8.64 11.04
N SER A 208 -2.67 -7.51 11.76
CA SER A 208 -3.77 -6.65 12.20
C SER A 208 -4.23 -5.69 11.11
N PHE A 209 -5.54 -5.33 11.16
CA PHE A 209 -6.15 -4.32 10.31
C PHE A 209 -6.39 -3.06 11.15
N ARG A 210 -5.73 -1.96 10.79
CA ARG A 210 -5.66 -0.73 11.59
C ARG A 210 -6.05 0.51 10.80
N HIS A 211 -6.80 1.40 11.45
CA HIS A 211 -6.97 2.78 10.99
C HIS A 211 -5.67 3.59 11.22
N ALA A 212 -5.42 4.60 10.40
CA ALA A 212 -4.29 5.52 10.59
C ALA A 212 -4.27 6.14 11.99
N GLU A 213 -5.43 6.39 12.60
CA GLU A 213 -5.58 6.92 13.97
C GLU A 213 -5.33 5.88 15.07
N GLY A 214 -5.16 4.60 14.73
CA GLY A 214 -4.77 3.53 15.65
C GLY A 214 -5.86 2.56 16.04
N GLU A 215 -7.11 2.84 15.69
CA GLU A 215 -8.24 1.92 15.88
C GLU A 215 -7.97 0.58 15.18
N GLN A 216 -8.31 -0.53 15.83
CA GLN A 216 -8.40 -1.82 15.16
C GLN A 216 -9.73 -1.92 14.43
N LEU A 217 -9.67 -2.24 13.16
CA LEU A 217 -10.86 -2.35 12.32
C LEU A 217 -11.38 -3.79 12.26
N PRO A 218 -12.69 -3.98 12.10
CA PRO A 218 -13.29 -5.29 11.88
C PRO A 218 -12.98 -5.79 10.45
N TRP A 219 -13.07 -7.10 10.26
CA TRP A 219 -12.84 -7.75 8.95
C TRP A 219 -14.03 -7.73 7.99
#